data_faed47d587c01fba13d9cf9628275660
#
_entry.id   faed47d587c01fba13d9cf9628275660
#
_cell.length_a   1.000
_cell.length_b   1.000
_cell.length_c   1.000
_cell.angle_alpha   90.00
_cell.angle_beta   90.00
_cell.angle_gamma   90.00
#
_symmetry.space_group_name_H-M   'P 1'
#
loop_
_entity.id
_entity.type
_entity.pdbx_description
1 polymer ?
#
loop_
_entity_poly.entity_id
_entity_poly.type
_entity_poly.pdbx_seq_one_letter_code
_entity_poly.pdbx_strand_id
1 'polypeptide(L)'
;MTDLKVNENETVSELVERARLAQEKFQFATQEQVDRLVRSICKAVYDQAEHLAEMAVDETHLGNVEDKTSKNRTKALLIWDSLKDKKTVGIIREDVEGIVELAKPVGVVAGICPTTNAIVTPFANAAFALKTRNAIIFSPHPSAKKCALYCTNLFRKIILEHGADPDLVLTITAPSLDKTDELMSRCDVVVATGGMGMVKAAYSSGRPAFGVGAGNVQCIVDRDIDYEEAVKKIVAGRIFDNGIICSGEQMAIIPTEKKEEILHYMEVAHTYVASEEETQRLRDVLFPQGKINKKAVGQNVHTIARMADLTIPEDTKMIVACVTKSGNADVLCKEKMFPVIGVITYHDLEEAITIAYDNLQNEGIGHSVVFHSQNDAHIQQVALRLPVSRFIVNQSSSGAAGGSLYNHLTPTTTLGCGSWGNNSISDNFTYKYLMNITRIAYPLREPRRLEDRLDEQEAV
;
A
#
# COMPACT_ATOMS: atom_id res chain seq x y z
N MET A 1 20.16 14.77 -28.63
CA MET A 1 19.42 14.02 -27.61
C MET A 1 20.34 12.93 -27.12
N THR A 2 20.90 13.07 -25.95
CA THR A 2 21.71 12.02 -25.33
C THR A 2 20.80 10.84 -25.09
N ASP A 3 21.06 9.76 -25.80
CA ASP A 3 20.32 8.50 -25.68
C ASP A 3 20.54 7.98 -24.25
N LEU A 4 19.52 8.07 -23.38
CA LEU A 4 19.56 7.58 -22.00
C LEU A 4 19.52 6.04 -22.00
N LYS A 5 20.41 5.41 -22.82
CA LYS A 5 20.46 3.95 -22.94
C LYS A 5 20.77 3.35 -21.58
N VAL A 6 19.81 2.57 -21.08
CA VAL A 6 20.02 1.69 -19.96
C VAL A 6 20.86 0.51 -20.49
N ASN A 7 22.01 0.28 -19.90
CA ASN A 7 22.84 -0.87 -20.26
C ASN A 7 22.22 -2.14 -19.64
N GLU A 8 21.70 -3.03 -20.48
CA GLU A 8 21.05 -4.28 -20.02
C GLU A 8 21.97 -5.24 -19.27
N ASN A 9 23.29 -5.07 -19.44
CA ASN A 9 24.31 -5.92 -18.82
C ASN A 9 24.95 -5.30 -17.56
N GLU A 10 24.43 -4.19 -17.06
CA GLU A 10 24.97 -3.48 -15.91
C GLU A 10 24.81 -4.30 -14.63
N THR A 11 25.85 -4.39 -13.83
CA THR A 11 25.84 -5.04 -12.53
C THR A 11 25.15 -4.18 -11.48
N VAL A 12 24.66 -4.80 -10.42
CA VAL A 12 24.07 -4.07 -9.29
C VAL A 12 25.08 -3.13 -8.63
N SER A 13 26.36 -3.52 -8.58
CA SER A 13 27.43 -2.70 -8.04
C SER A 13 27.62 -1.40 -8.84
N GLU A 14 27.62 -1.47 -10.17
CA GLU A 14 27.74 -0.31 -11.06
C GLU A 14 26.53 0.61 -10.92
N LEU A 15 25.32 0.05 -10.86
CA LEU A 15 24.10 0.83 -10.60
C LEU A 15 24.17 1.61 -9.28
N VAL A 16 24.59 0.96 -8.20
CA VAL A 16 24.72 1.58 -6.87
C VAL A 16 25.78 2.68 -6.87
N GLU A 17 26.91 2.47 -7.53
CA GLU A 17 27.98 3.48 -7.64
C GLU A 17 27.50 4.71 -8.39
N ARG A 18 26.84 4.55 -9.55
CA ARG A 18 26.25 5.65 -10.33
C ARG A 18 25.22 6.42 -9.52
N ALA A 19 24.29 5.71 -8.88
CA ALA A 19 23.28 6.33 -8.04
C ALA A 19 23.90 7.13 -6.87
N ARG A 20 24.97 6.63 -6.27
CA ARG A 20 25.68 7.29 -5.17
C ARG A 20 26.36 8.57 -5.65
N LEU A 21 27.07 8.54 -6.78
CA LEU A 21 27.70 9.73 -7.35
C LEU A 21 26.68 10.82 -7.73
N ALA A 22 25.52 10.42 -8.25
CA ALA A 22 24.41 11.33 -8.53
C ALA A 22 23.83 11.92 -7.22
N GLN A 23 23.63 11.09 -6.20
CA GLN A 23 23.09 11.50 -4.92
C GLN A 23 24.04 12.45 -4.16
N GLU A 24 25.35 12.21 -4.19
CA GLU A 24 26.37 13.09 -3.59
C GLU A 24 26.31 14.53 -4.13
N LYS A 25 25.95 14.71 -5.38
CA LYS A 25 25.71 16.04 -5.98
C LYS A 25 24.35 16.60 -5.55
N PHE A 26 23.30 15.75 -5.60
CA PHE A 26 21.92 16.15 -5.34
C PHE A 26 21.62 16.48 -3.88
N GLN A 27 22.41 16.00 -2.92
CA GLN A 27 22.26 16.35 -1.50
C GLN A 27 22.34 17.87 -1.23
N PHE A 28 22.93 18.65 -2.13
CA PHE A 28 23.04 20.12 -2.04
C PHE A 28 21.90 20.85 -2.76
N ALA A 29 20.94 20.14 -3.33
CA ALA A 29 19.79 20.76 -3.99
C ALA A 29 18.96 21.57 -2.97
N THR A 30 18.46 22.74 -3.43
CA THR A 30 17.60 23.60 -2.62
C THR A 30 16.18 23.03 -2.50
N GLN A 31 15.42 23.51 -1.51
CA GLN A 31 14.01 23.11 -1.36
C GLN A 31 13.20 23.37 -2.64
N GLU A 32 13.43 24.53 -3.27
CA GLU A 32 12.74 24.89 -4.52
C GLU A 32 13.09 23.95 -5.68
N GLN A 33 14.34 23.53 -5.80
CA GLN A 33 14.78 22.60 -6.84
C GLN A 33 14.10 21.23 -6.67
N VAL A 34 14.09 20.68 -5.44
CA VAL A 34 13.42 19.40 -5.18
C VAL A 34 11.90 19.50 -5.38
N ASP A 35 11.27 20.60 -4.97
CA ASP A 35 9.84 20.80 -5.12
C ASP A 35 9.40 20.87 -6.58
N ARG A 36 10.13 21.64 -7.39
CA ARG A 36 9.89 21.72 -8.84
C ARG A 36 10.05 20.36 -9.52
N LEU A 37 11.10 19.63 -9.19
CA LEU A 37 11.37 18.30 -9.75
C LEU A 37 10.24 17.31 -9.41
N VAL A 38 9.90 17.19 -8.12
CA VAL A 38 8.85 16.27 -7.65
C VAL A 38 7.48 16.61 -8.25
N ARG A 39 7.16 17.91 -8.34
CA ARG A 39 5.93 18.37 -9.03
C ARG A 39 5.87 17.89 -10.48
N SER A 40 6.99 18.03 -11.21
CA SER A 40 7.06 17.64 -12.64
C SER A 40 6.90 16.13 -12.81
N ILE A 41 7.46 15.32 -11.91
CA ILE A 41 7.27 13.86 -11.89
C ILE A 41 5.81 13.50 -11.62
N CYS A 42 5.19 14.11 -10.59
CA CYS A 42 3.77 13.88 -10.30
C CYS A 42 2.87 14.27 -11.47
N LYS A 43 3.16 15.43 -12.10
CA LYS A 43 2.42 15.87 -13.28
C LYS A 43 2.56 14.91 -14.46
N ALA A 44 3.74 14.40 -14.73
CA ALA A 44 3.97 13.46 -15.83
C ALA A 44 3.21 12.15 -15.66
N VAL A 45 3.12 11.63 -14.42
CA VAL A 45 2.31 10.44 -14.12
C VAL A 45 0.81 10.73 -14.26
N TYR A 46 0.36 11.91 -13.83
CA TYR A 46 -1.02 12.33 -14.01
C TYR A 46 -1.41 12.45 -15.49
N ASP A 47 -0.57 13.13 -16.29
CA ASP A 47 -0.82 13.38 -17.72
C ASP A 47 -0.79 12.08 -18.55
N GLN A 48 0.05 11.10 -18.17
CA GLN A 48 0.20 9.82 -18.86
C GLN A 48 -0.55 8.67 -18.18
N ALA A 49 -1.50 8.97 -17.27
CA ALA A 49 -2.11 7.98 -16.39
C ALA A 49 -2.76 6.80 -17.13
N GLU A 50 -3.42 7.07 -18.26
CA GLU A 50 -4.08 6.07 -19.10
C GLU A 50 -3.05 5.18 -19.82
N HIS A 51 -2.09 5.79 -20.52
CA HIS A 51 -1.01 5.05 -21.19
C HIS A 51 -0.24 4.14 -20.22
N LEU A 52 0.07 4.65 -19.01
CA LEU A 52 0.73 3.86 -17.96
C LEU A 52 -0.15 2.72 -17.45
N ALA A 53 -1.48 2.91 -17.42
CA ALA A 53 -2.43 1.87 -17.04
C ALA A 53 -2.51 0.77 -18.11
N GLU A 54 -2.59 1.15 -19.39
CA GLU A 54 -2.54 0.21 -20.53
C GLU A 54 -1.27 -0.64 -20.49
N MET A 55 -0.11 -0.01 -20.36
CA MET A 55 1.18 -0.72 -20.23
C MET A 55 1.19 -1.71 -19.07
N ALA A 56 0.62 -1.32 -17.92
CA ALA A 56 0.59 -2.18 -16.74
C ALA A 56 -0.30 -3.41 -16.95
N VAL A 57 -1.47 -3.24 -17.59
CA VAL A 57 -2.36 -4.37 -17.90
C VAL A 57 -1.74 -5.27 -18.97
N ASP A 58 -1.16 -4.70 -20.01
CA ASP A 58 -0.54 -5.46 -21.11
C ASP A 58 0.66 -6.28 -20.63
N GLU A 59 1.47 -5.77 -19.73
CA GLU A 59 2.64 -6.49 -19.24
C GLU A 59 2.29 -7.49 -18.15
N THR A 60 1.44 -7.10 -17.19
CA THR A 60 1.18 -7.92 -16.00
C THR A 60 0.00 -8.86 -16.15
N HIS A 61 -0.93 -8.57 -17.07
CA HIS A 61 -2.24 -9.23 -17.23
C HIS A 61 -3.09 -9.20 -15.97
N LEU A 62 -2.91 -8.18 -15.11
CA LEU A 62 -3.58 -8.03 -13.82
C LEU A 62 -4.46 -6.76 -13.81
N GLY A 63 -5.67 -6.89 -13.29
CA GLY A 63 -6.59 -5.77 -13.10
C GLY A 63 -7.19 -5.26 -14.40
N ASN A 64 -7.54 -3.98 -14.42
CA ASN A 64 -8.13 -3.33 -15.60
C ASN A 64 -7.58 -1.90 -15.81
N VAL A 65 -7.70 -1.40 -17.05
CA VAL A 65 -7.16 -0.10 -17.46
C VAL A 65 -7.87 1.06 -16.77
N GLU A 66 -9.19 1.01 -16.63
CA GLU A 66 -10.00 2.09 -16.06
C GLU A 66 -9.60 2.38 -14.61
N ASP A 67 -9.59 1.35 -13.77
CA ASP A 67 -9.22 1.49 -12.35
C ASP A 67 -7.77 1.89 -12.16
N LYS A 68 -6.85 1.34 -12.99
CA LYS A 68 -5.44 1.74 -12.94
C LYS A 68 -5.23 3.19 -13.38
N THR A 69 -5.98 3.66 -14.38
CA THR A 69 -5.95 5.06 -14.81
C THR A 69 -6.42 6.00 -13.69
N SER A 70 -7.56 5.67 -13.08
CA SER A 70 -8.10 6.40 -11.92
C SER A 70 -7.09 6.42 -10.76
N LYS A 71 -6.50 5.27 -10.45
CA LYS A 71 -5.47 5.12 -9.42
C LYS A 71 -4.22 5.96 -9.71
N ASN A 72 -3.70 5.94 -10.93
CA ASN A 72 -2.54 6.71 -11.34
C ASN A 72 -2.79 8.22 -11.18
N ARG A 73 -3.94 8.72 -11.66
CA ARG A 73 -4.34 10.14 -11.53
C ARG A 73 -4.50 10.56 -10.06
N THR A 74 -5.27 9.81 -9.31
CA THR A 74 -5.55 10.12 -7.90
C THR A 74 -4.28 10.09 -7.04
N LYS A 75 -3.43 9.08 -7.22
CA LYS A 75 -2.17 8.99 -6.46
C LYS A 75 -1.18 10.09 -6.85
N ALA A 76 -1.11 10.50 -8.12
CA ALA A 76 -0.27 11.61 -8.53
C ALA A 76 -0.67 12.93 -7.85
N LEU A 77 -1.97 13.22 -7.76
CA LEU A 77 -2.50 14.40 -7.07
C LEU A 77 -2.27 14.34 -5.56
N LEU A 78 -2.66 13.24 -4.92
CA LEU A 78 -2.56 13.09 -3.46
C LEU A 78 -1.11 13.12 -2.96
N ILE A 79 -0.20 12.43 -3.66
CA ILE A 79 1.23 12.43 -3.28
C ILE A 79 1.80 13.85 -3.43
N TRP A 80 1.53 14.56 -4.54
CA TRP A 80 1.98 15.94 -4.68
C TRP A 80 1.40 16.84 -3.58
N ASP A 81 0.09 16.76 -3.32
CA ASP A 81 -0.56 17.57 -2.27
C ASP A 81 0.06 17.32 -0.90
N SER A 82 0.39 16.07 -0.59
CA SER A 82 1.02 15.70 0.68
C SER A 82 2.48 16.18 0.82
N LEU A 83 3.14 16.50 -0.30
CA LEU A 83 4.57 16.86 -0.33
C LEU A 83 4.83 18.36 -0.56
N LYS A 84 3.94 19.08 -1.24
CA LYS A 84 4.18 20.45 -1.74
C LYS A 84 4.65 21.44 -0.68
N ASP A 85 4.09 21.33 0.54
CA ASP A 85 4.38 22.28 1.64
C ASP A 85 5.35 21.69 2.69
N LYS A 86 5.96 20.52 2.42
CA LYS A 86 6.85 19.87 3.39
C LYS A 86 8.29 20.34 3.23
N LYS A 87 8.84 20.87 4.31
CA LYS A 87 10.28 21.16 4.40
C LYS A 87 11.07 19.86 4.54
N THR A 88 12.02 19.66 3.65
CA THR A 88 12.89 18.48 3.60
C THR A 88 14.36 18.83 3.37
N VAL A 89 14.66 20.14 3.33
CA VAL A 89 15.99 20.67 3.06
C VAL A 89 16.35 21.71 4.13
N GLY A 90 17.54 21.59 4.70
CA GLY A 90 18.04 22.52 5.72
C GLY A 90 17.29 22.38 7.04
N ILE A 91 16.99 23.50 7.66
CA ILE A 91 16.23 23.55 8.93
C ILE A 91 14.76 23.26 8.64
N ILE A 92 14.26 22.16 9.22
CA ILE A 92 12.86 21.70 9.04
C ILE A 92 12.00 21.99 10.26
N ARG A 93 12.62 22.16 11.44
CA ARG A 93 11.97 22.52 12.68
C ARG A 93 12.91 23.34 13.56
N GLU A 94 12.37 24.37 14.18
CA GLU A 94 13.05 25.19 15.17
C GLU A 94 12.11 25.41 16.34
N ASP A 95 12.41 24.79 17.48
CA ASP A 95 11.60 24.90 18.68
C ASP A 95 12.08 26.03 19.56
N VAL A 96 11.14 26.68 20.23
CA VAL A 96 11.43 27.73 21.25
C VAL A 96 12.29 27.20 22.39
N GLU A 97 12.31 25.89 22.57
CA GLU A 97 13.07 25.21 23.66
C GLU A 97 14.53 24.89 23.31
N GLY A 98 15.07 25.46 22.23
CA GLY A 98 16.50 25.36 21.92
C GLY A 98 16.90 24.10 21.12
N ILE A 99 15.96 23.44 20.46
CA ILE A 99 16.25 22.36 19.51
C ILE A 99 16.00 22.83 18.09
N VAL A 100 17.00 22.66 17.23
CA VAL A 100 16.89 22.87 15.78
C VAL A 100 17.09 21.55 15.06
N GLU A 101 16.14 21.16 14.19
CA GLU A 101 16.21 19.95 13.40
C GLU A 101 16.59 20.24 11.94
N LEU A 102 17.63 19.57 11.46
CA LEU A 102 18.10 19.65 10.08
C LEU A 102 17.85 18.32 9.36
N ALA A 103 17.25 18.41 8.20
CA ALA A 103 17.04 17.25 7.32
C ALA A 103 18.30 16.94 6.51
N LYS A 104 18.70 15.68 6.50
CA LYS A 104 19.76 15.12 5.64
C LYS A 104 19.22 13.92 4.87
N PRO A 105 19.68 13.67 3.65
CA PRO A 105 19.31 12.45 2.92
C PRO A 105 19.81 11.19 3.65
N VAL A 106 19.18 10.05 3.36
CA VAL A 106 19.67 8.75 3.81
C VAL A 106 20.71 8.17 2.85
N GLY A 107 20.70 8.56 1.57
CA GLY A 107 21.65 8.10 0.56
C GLY A 107 20.97 7.43 -0.64
N VAL A 108 21.33 6.18 -0.92
CA VAL A 108 20.76 5.38 -2.03
C VAL A 108 19.71 4.42 -1.46
N VAL A 109 18.50 4.46 -2.03
CA VAL A 109 17.36 3.65 -1.62
C VAL A 109 17.17 2.48 -2.57
N ALA A 110 17.01 1.26 -2.05
CA ALA A 110 16.55 0.11 -2.80
C ALA A 110 15.01 0.08 -2.80
N GLY A 111 14.37 0.23 -3.96
CA GLY A 111 12.92 0.20 -4.13
C GLY A 111 12.45 -1.13 -4.71
N ILE A 112 11.92 -2.03 -3.88
CA ILE A 112 11.41 -3.32 -4.34
C ILE A 112 9.93 -3.18 -4.66
N CYS A 113 9.56 -3.48 -5.91
CA CYS A 113 8.24 -3.16 -6.45
C CYS A 113 7.44 -4.43 -6.84
N PRO A 114 6.13 -4.50 -6.48
CA PRO A 114 5.26 -5.63 -6.81
C PRO A 114 4.70 -5.53 -8.24
N THR A 115 4.12 -6.62 -8.74
CA THR A 115 3.35 -6.62 -10.00
C THR A 115 2.02 -5.90 -9.89
N THR A 116 1.38 -5.95 -8.74
CA THR A 116 0.02 -5.42 -8.51
C THR A 116 -0.06 -3.89 -8.62
N ASN A 117 1.07 -3.20 -8.41
CA ASN A 117 1.21 -1.75 -8.48
C ASN A 117 2.45 -1.34 -9.30
N ALA A 118 2.54 -1.88 -10.52
CA ALA A 118 3.71 -1.75 -11.40
C ALA A 118 4.11 -0.29 -11.73
N ILE A 119 3.18 0.65 -11.65
CA ILE A 119 3.38 2.09 -11.91
C ILE A 119 3.42 2.90 -10.62
N VAL A 120 2.37 2.80 -9.79
CA VAL A 120 2.21 3.72 -8.65
C VAL A 120 3.22 3.50 -7.53
N THR A 121 3.75 2.28 -7.37
CA THR A 121 4.80 2.02 -6.35
C THR A 121 6.15 2.63 -6.75
N PRO A 122 6.71 2.39 -7.96
CA PRO A 122 7.89 3.10 -8.42
C PRO A 122 7.73 4.62 -8.38
N PHE A 123 6.58 5.13 -8.82
CA PHE A 123 6.30 6.57 -8.80
C PHE A 123 6.32 7.15 -7.39
N ALA A 124 5.56 6.58 -6.44
CA ALA A 124 5.47 7.07 -5.07
C ALA A 124 6.84 7.08 -4.38
N ASN A 125 7.57 5.97 -4.53
CA ASN A 125 8.89 5.81 -3.92
C ASN A 125 9.93 6.77 -4.55
N ALA A 126 9.88 7.02 -5.87
CA ALA A 126 10.71 8.03 -6.51
C ALA A 126 10.40 9.44 -5.99
N ALA A 127 9.11 9.80 -5.89
CA ALA A 127 8.69 11.10 -5.39
C ALA A 127 9.18 11.33 -3.94
N PHE A 128 9.05 10.32 -3.05
CA PHE A 128 9.53 10.42 -1.67
C PHE A 128 11.07 10.49 -1.59
N ALA A 129 11.78 9.68 -2.36
CA ALA A 129 13.24 9.67 -2.38
C ALA A 129 13.81 11.00 -2.89
N LEU A 130 13.31 11.51 -4.02
CA LEU A 130 13.77 12.77 -4.60
C LEU A 130 13.38 13.97 -3.75
N LYS A 131 12.19 13.97 -3.10
CA LYS A 131 11.78 15.03 -2.17
C LYS A 131 12.78 15.21 -1.03
N THR A 132 13.45 14.14 -0.65
CA THR A 132 14.43 14.11 0.46
C THR A 132 15.88 14.01 0.00
N ARG A 133 16.13 14.31 -1.30
CA ARG A 133 17.45 14.37 -1.94
C ARG A 133 18.21 13.04 -1.95
N ASN A 134 17.49 11.93 -1.99
CA ASN A 134 18.07 10.60 -2.17
C ASN A 134 18.09 10.18 -3.63
N ALA A 135 18.92 9.19 -3.95
CA ALA A 135 18.78 8.39 -5.17
C ALA A 135 17.98 7.11 -4.86
N ILE A 136 17.36 6.53 -5.89
CA ILE A 136 16.60 5.28 -5.77
C ILE A 136 16.89 4.35 -6.94
N ILE A 137 17.06 3.06 -6.63
CA ILE A 137 17.21 2.00 -7.62
C ILE A 137 16.07 1.01 -7.45
N PHE A 138 15.30 0.79 -8.50
CA PHE A 138 14.19 -0.16 -8.47
C PHE A 138 14.65 -1.57 -8.80
N SER A 139 14.14 -2.54 -8.02
CA SER A 139 14.10 -3.95 -8.39
C SER A 139 12.63 -4.34 -8.59
N PRO A 140 12.14 -4.31 -9.83
CA PRO A 140 10.77 -4.69 -10.12
C PRO A 140 10.59 -6.22 -10.10
N HIS A 141 9.35 -6.66 -9.89
CA HIS A 141 9.01 -8.04 -10.18
C HIS A 141 9.27 -8.34 -11.68
N PRO A 142 9.78 -9.54 -12.05
CA PRO A 142 10.09 -9.88 -13.44
C PRO A 142 8.94 -9.65 -14.44
N SER A 143 7.67 -9.81 -13.99
CA SER A 143 6.46 -9.56 -14.79
C SER A 143 6.02 -8.10 -14.84
N ALA A 144 6.82 -7.15 -14.33
CA ALA A 144 6.54 -5.71 -14.36
C ALA A 144 7.80 -4.89 -14.72
N LYS A 145 8.79 -5.52 -15.32
CA LYS A 145 10.08 -4.90 -15.64
C LYS A 145 10.00 -3.81 -16.72
N LYS A 146 9.10 -3.96 -17.71
CA LYS A 146 8.90 -2.97 -18.77
C LYS A 146 8.26 -1.70 -18.22
N CYS A 147 7.25 -1.84 -17.36
CA CYS A 147 6.63 -0.73 -16.66
C CYS A 147 7.65 0.04 -15.80
N ALA A 148 8.46 -0.67 -15.02
CA ALA A 148 9.50 -0.05 -14.19
C ALA A 148 10.56 0.67 -15.04
N LEU A 149 10.99 0.07 -16.16
CA LEU A 149 11.93 0.67 -17.08
C LEU A 149 11.36 1.95 -17.73
N TYR A 150 10.10 1.89 -18.17
CA TYR A 150 9.44 3.08 -18.75
C TYR A 150 9.32 4.21 -17.72
N CYS A 151 8.84 3.94 -16.52
CA CYS A 151 8.75 4.93 -15.44
C CYS A 151 10.14 5.52 -15.12
N THR A 152 11.16 4.66 -14.99
CA THR A 152 12.54 5.10 -14.75
C THR A 152 13.02 6.04 -15.83
N ASN A 153 12.85 5.71 -17.11
CA ASN A 153 13.27 6.55 -18.23
C ASN A 153 12.49 7.86 -18.28
N LEU A 154 11.20 7.85 -18.00
CA LEU A 154 10.37 9.05 -17.89
C LEU A 154 10.90 9.98 -16.78
N PHE A 155 11.19 9.44 -15.60
CA PHE A 155 11.72 10.23 -14.49
C PHE A 155 13.13 10.74 -14.75
N ARG A 156 14.03 9.93 -15.33
CA ARG A 156 15.39 10.30 -15.74
C ARG A 156 15.39 11.47 -16.72
N LYS A 157 14.47 11.46 -17.70
CA LYS A 157 14.30 12.57 -18.64
C LYS A 157 13.92 13.86 -17.92
N ILE A 158 12.94 13.79 -17.02
CA ILE A 158 12.50 14.97 -16.23
C ILE A 158 13.64 15.48 -15.33
N ILE A 159 14.36 14.58 -14.66
CA ILE A 159 15.50 14.94 -13.80
C ILE A 159 16.56 15.71 -14.61
N LEU A 160 16.88 15.24 -15.81
CA LEU A 160 17.82 15.89 -16.72
C LEU A 160 17.32 17.28 -17.16
N GLU A 161 16.04 17.42 -17.50
CA GLU A 161 15.40 18.70 -17.87
C GLU A 161 15.44 19.72 -16.71
N HIS A 162 15.48 19.23 -15.45
CA HIS A 162 15.67 20.08 -14.26
C HIS A 162 17.14 20.33 -13.90
N GLY A 163 18.10 19.91 -14.75
CA GLY A 163 19.52 20.12 -14.54
C GLY A 163 20.17 19.25 -13.47
N ALA A 164 19.50 18.17 -13.06
CA ALA A 164 20.05 17.20 -12.13
C ALA A 164 20.57 15.95 -12.87
N ASP A 165 21.34 15.12 -12.14
CA ASP A 165 21.91 13.90 -12.70
C ASP A 165 20.81 12.83 -12.86
N PRO A 166 20.54 12.32 -14.07
CA PRO A 166 19.48 11.35 -14.31
C PRO A 166 19.70 10.02 -13.55
N ASP A 167 20.90 9.74 -13.08
CA ASP A 167 21.22 8.53 -12.31
C ASP A 167 20.70 8.56 -10.86
N LEU A 168 19.97 9.62 -10.48
CA LEU A 168 19.17 9.66 -9.26
C LEU A 168 18.04 8.62 -9.24
N VAL A 169 17.58 8.16 -10.40
CA VAL A 169 16.56 7.10 -10.50
C VAL A 169 17.03 6.07 -11.51
N LEU A 170 17.25 4.86 -11.03
CA LEU A 170 17.71 3.71 -11.83
C LEU A 170 16.80 2.49 -11.60
N THR A 171 16.95 1.46 -12.45
CA THR A 171 16.22 0.20 -12.31
C THR A 171 17.06 -0.97 -12.80
N ILE A 172 16.90 -2.13 -12.17
CA ILE A 172 17.42 -3.40 -12.67
C ILE A 172 16.57 -3.82 -13.88
N THR A 173 17.15 -3.90 -15.06
CA THR A 173 16.45 -4.24 -16.31
C THR A 173 16.14 -5.73 -16.44
N ALA A 174 17.00 -6.58 -15.89
CA ALA A 174 16.85 -8.04 -15.83
C ALA A 174 16.83 -8.49 -14.36
N PRO A 175 15.68 -8.28 -13.65
CA PRO A 175 15.58 -8.58 -12.21
C PRO A 175 15.63 -10.09 -11.95
N SER A 176 16.34 -10.47 -10.87
CA SER A 176 16.36 -11.81 -10.29
C SER A 176 16.42 -11.70 -8.78
N LEU A 177 16.17 -12.80 -8.07
CA LEU A 177 16.28 -12.81 -6.60
C LEU A 177 17.68 -12.43 -6.15
N ASP A 178 18.73 -13.01 -6.75
CA ASP A 178 20.13 -12.71 -6.41
C ASP A 178 20.47 -11.23 -6.58
N LYS A 179 20.06 -10.62 -7.70
CA LYS A 179 20.26 -9.18 -7.93
C LYS A 179 19.45 -8.31 -6.95
N THR A 180 18.25 -8.75 -6.56
CA THR A 180 17.44 -8.06 -5.58
C THR A 180 18.08 -8.09 -4.20
N ASP A 181 18.58 -9.26 -3.79
CA ASP A 181 19.28 -9.44 -2.52
C ASP A 181 20.61 -8.65 -2.50
N GLU A 182 21.36 -8.66 -3.60
CA GLU A 182 22.56 -7.84 -3.76
C GLU A 182 22.22 -6.35 -3.65
N LEU A 183 21.16 -5.86 -4.32
CA LEU A 183 20.74 -4.47 -4.23
C LEU A 183 20.37 -4.08 -2.80
N MET A 184 19.58 -4.90 -2.12
CA MET A 184 19.17 -4.65 -0.74
C MET A 184 20.37 -4.57 0.21
N SER A 185 21.39 -5.39 0.01
CA SER A 185 22.60 -5.40 0.85
C SER A 185 23.54 -4.22 0.61
N ARG A 186 23.51 -3.60 -0.58
CA ARG A 186 24.43 -2.52 -0.98
C ARG A 186 23.87 -1.12 -0.80
N CYS A 187 22.55 -0.95 -0.80
CA CYS A 187 21.89 0.35 -0.59
C CYS A 187 21.88 0.75 0.88
N ASP A 188 21.58 2.01 1.16
CA ASP A 188 21.58 2.56 2.52
C ASP A 188 20.26 2.28 3.26
N VAL A 189 19.14 2.25 2.52
CA VAL A 189 17.78 1.95 3.03
C VAL A 189 17.03 1.10 2.01
N VAL A 190 16.20 0.18 2.49
CA VAL A 190 15.33 -0.68 1.69
C VAL A 190 13.87 -0.31 1.88
N VAL A 191 13.13 -0.11 0.78
CA VAL A 191 11.67 0.03 0.77
C VAL A 191 11.10 -1.11 -0.06
N ALA A 192 10.42 -2.05 0.59
CA ALA A 192 9.94 -3.27 -0.05
C ALA A 192 8.42 -3.40 0.05
N THR A 193 7.75 -3.45 -1.10
CA THR A 193 6.33 -3.78 -1.20
C THR A 193 6.19 -5.07 -1.99
N GLY A 194 5.63 -6.11 -1.37
CA GLY A 194 5.53 -7.42 -2.03
C GLY A 194 5.05 -8.53 -1.11
N GLY A 195 5.16 -9.77 -1.57
CA GLY A 195 4.79 -10.94 -0.76
C GLY A 195 5.68 -11.12 0.47
N MET A 196 5.19 -11.83 1.49
CA MET A 196 5.86 -12.02 2.79
C MET A 196 7.30 -12.52 2.69
N GLY A 197 7.63 -13.35 1.67
CA GLY A 197 9.00 -13.81 1.45
C GLY A 197 9.96 -12.66 1.12
N MET A 198 9.55 -11.73 0.26
CA MET A 198 10.34 -10.55 -0.11
C MET A 198 10.48 -9.57 1.06
N VAL A 199 9.40 -9.38 1.84
CA VAL A 199 9.43 -8.54 3.05
C VAL A 199 10.41 -9.11 4.08
N LYS A 200 10.40 -10.43 4.27
CA LYS A 200 11.37 -11.10 5.15
C LYS A 200 12.82 -10.93 4.65
N ALA A 201 13.06 -11.05 3.35
CA ALA A 201 14.38 -10.81 2.76
C ALA A 201 14.85 -9.37 3.00
N ALA A 202 13.96 -8.38 2.82
CA ALA A 202 14.25 -6.97 3.08
C ALA A 202 14.69 -6.73 4.54
N TYR A 203 13.96 -7.25 5.51
CA TYR A 203 14.34 -7.16 6.94
C TYR A 203 15.60 -7.96 7.31
N SER A 204 15.94 -8.95 6.52
CA SER A 204 17.15 -9.77 6.72
C SER A 204 18.38 -9.25 5.96
N SER A 205 18.24 -8.15 5.19
CA SER A 205 19.32 -7.59 4.35
C SER A 205 20.47 -6.96 5.15
N GLY A 206 20.30 -6.76 6.45
CA GLY A 206 21.25 -6.04 7.30
C GLY A 206 21.22 -4.52 7.14
N ARG A 207 20.21 -3.98 6.43
CA ARG A 207 19.99 -2.56 6.22
C ARG A 207 18.69 -2.11 6.88
N PRO A 208 18.56 -0.82 7.24
CA PRO A 208 17.26 -0.26 7.62
C PRO A 208 16.24 -0.54 6.51
N ALA A 209 15.13 -1.19 6.88
CA ALA A 209 14.13 -1.64 5.91
C ALA A 209 12.71 -1.24 6.33
N PHE A 210 11.90 -0.89 5.32
CA PHE A 210 10.48 -0.61 5.42
C PHE A 210 9.76 -1.57 4.48
N GLY A 211 9.31 -2.69 5.02
CA GLY A 211 8.65 -3.74 4.26
C GLY A 211 7.16 -3.82 4.59
N VAL A 212 6.35 -4.07 3.57
CA VAL A 212 4.90 -4.27 3.70
C VAL A 212 4.47 -5.48 2.90
N GLY A 213 3.75 -6.39 3.58
CA GLY A 213 3.27 -7.65 3.03
C GLY A 213 1.80 -7.62 2.61
N ALA A 214 1.19 -8.82 2.66
CA ALA A 214 -0.19 -9.07 2.31
C ALA A 214 -1.18 -8.32 3.21
N GLY A 215 -2.35 -7.97 2.65
CA GLY A 215 -3.49 -7.47 3.38
C GLY A 215 -4.59 -8.53 3.47
N ASN A 216 -5.45 -8.44 4.48
CA ASN A 216 -6.65 -9.27 4.60
C ASN A 216 -7.74 -8.47 5.30
N VAL A 217 -8.28 -7.47 4.61
CA VAL A 217 -9.18 -6.48 5.20
C VAL A 217 -10.49 -7.12 5.63
N GLN A 218 -10.75 -7.12 6.93
CA GLN A 218 -12.02 -7.51 7.52
C GLN A 218 -12.96 -6.31 7.51
N CYS A 219 -14.17 -6.47 6.98
CA CYS A 219 -15.19 -5.44 6.91
C CYS A 219 -16.36 -5.82 7.81
N ILE A 220 -16.46 -5.19 8.96
CA ILE A 220 -17.56 -5.41 9.91
C ILE A 220 -18.68 -4.41 9.59
N VAL A 221 -19.91 -4.89 9.53
CA VAL A 221 -21.12 -4.07 9.35
C VAL A 221 -21.93 -4.10 10.64
N ASP A 222 -22.11 -2.95 11.26
CA ASP A 222 -22.90 -2.82 12.50
C ASP A 222 -24.41 -2.76 12.21
N ARG A 223 -25.22 -2.73 13.28
CA ARG A 223 -26.68 -2.72 13.21
C ARG A 223 -27.30 -1.35 12.96
N ASP A 224 -26.55 -0.28 13.21
CA ASP A 224 -26.99 1.11 13.20
C ASP A 224 -26.68 1.86 11.88
N ILE A 225 -26.42 1.12 10.80
CA ILE A 225 -25.97 1.66 9.51
C ILE A 225 -27.03 1.45 8.41
N ASP A 226 -26.99 2.28 7.40
CA ASP A 226 -27.68 2.04 6.14
C ASP A 226 -26.94 0.91 5.38
N TYR A 227 -27.61 -0.25 5.29
CA TYR A 227 -27.00 -1.44 4.69
C TYR A 227 -26.80 -1.31 3.19
N GLU A 228 -27.69 -0.63 2.48
CA GLU A 228 -27.55 -0.40 1.04
C GLU A 228 -26.28 0.43 0.75
N GLU A 229 -26.08 1.52 1.49
CA GLU A 229 -24.90 2.37 1.36
C GLU A 229 -23.60 1.66 1.81
N ALA A 230 -23.66 0.84 2.84
CA ALA A 230 -22.51 0.02 3.26
C ALA A 230 -22.13 -1.00 2.18
N VAL A 231 -23.10 -1.70 1.61
CA VAL A 231 -22.90 -2.68 0.53
C VAL A 231 -22.29 -2.03 -0.70
N LYS A 232 -22.76 -0.85 -1.14
CA LYS A 232 -22.17 -0.11 -2.27
C LYS A 232 -20.66 0.12 -2.06
N LYS A 233 -20.25 0.48 -0.85
CA LYS A 233 -18.85 0.71 -0.49
C LYS A 233 -18.04 -0.59 -0.46
N ILE A 234 -18.62 -1.66 0.09
CA ILE A 234 -17.99 -2.99 0.14
C ILE A 234 -17.75 -3.53 -1.27
N VAL A 235 -18.77 -3.47 -2.13
CA VAL A 235 -18.66 -3.93 -3.51
C VAL A 235 -17.62 -3.10 -4.27
N ALA A 236 -17.72 -1.77 -4.21
CA ALA A 236 -16.75 -0.89 -4.85
C ALA A 236 -15.31 -1.16 -4.40
N GLY A 237 -15.11 -1.47 -3.11
CA GLY A 237 -13.80 -1.79 -2.56
C GLY A 237 -13.25 -3.12 -3.05
N ARG A 238 -14.10 -4.14 -3.13
CA ARG A 238 -13.67 -5.48 -3.54
C ARG A 238 -13.40 -5.60 -5.03
N ILE A 239 -14.22 -4.95 -5.89
CA ILE A 239 -14.07 -5.06 -7.34
C ILE A 239 -12.94 -4.20 -7.91
N PHE A 240 -12.48 -3.18 -7.18
CA PHE A 240 -11.48 -2.25 -7.67
C PHE A 240 -10.23 -2.97 -8.17
N ASP A 241 -9.85 -2.68 -9.40
CA ASP A 241 -8.70 -3.28 -10.10
C ASP A 241 -8.75 -4.83 -10.10
N ASN A 242 -9.93 -5.40 -10.31
CA ASN A 242 -10.22 -6.84 -10.21
C ASN A 242 -9.81 -7.44 -8.84
N GLY A 243 -9.85 -6.65 -7.79
CA GLY A 243 -9.56 -7.10 -6.42
C GLY A 243 -8.10 -7.33 -6.08
N ILE A 244 -7.15 -6.87 -6.87
CA ILE A 244 -5.70 -7.09 -6.61
C ILE A 244 -5.10 -6.13 -5.56
N ILE A 245 -5.87 -5.15 -5.10
CA ILE A 245 -5.37 -4.22 -4.08
C ILE A 245 -5.38 -4.88 -2.70
N CYS A 246 -4.24 -4.87 -2.03
CA CYS A 246 -4.07 -5.44 -0.68
C CYS A 246 -5.00 -4.81 0.37
N SER A 247 -5.45 -3.57 0.16
CA SER A 247 -6.42 -2.88 1.01
C SER A 247 -7.88 -3.08 0.60
N GLY A 248 -8.20 -3.93 -0.38
CA GLY A 248 -9.58 -4.25 -0.74
C GLY A 248 -10.24 -5.17 0.29
N GLU A 249 -11.54 -5.00 0.53
CA GLU A 249 -12.33 -5.78 1.48
C GLU A 249 -12.28 -7.27 1.13
N GLN A 250 -11.93 -8.13 2.09
CA GLN A 250 -11.75 -9.58 1.89
C GLN A 250 -12.91 -10.39 2.46
N MET A 251 -13.44 -9.95 3.59
CA MET A 251 -14.53 -10.60 4.32
C MET A 251 -15.53 -9.53 4.77
N ALA A 252 -16.82 -9.76 4.52
CA ALA A 252 -17.90 -8.99 5.14
C ALA A 252 -18.45 -9.78 6.33
N ILE A 253 -18.35 -9.20 7.53
CA ILE A 253 -18.81 -9.76 8.79
C ILE A 253 -20.10 -9.03 9.14
N ILE A 254 -21.27 -9.69 9.03
CA ILE A 254 -22.58 -9.07 9.02
C ILE A 254 -23.48 -9.61 10.13
N PRO A 255 -24.47 -8.83 10.68
CA PRO A 255 -25.41 -9.34 11.67
C PRO A 255 -26.22 -10.52 11.14
N THR A 256 -26.37 -11.58 11.93
CA THR A 256 -27.08 -12.80 11.52
C THR A 256 -28.52 -12.52 11.12
N GLU A 257 -29.23 -11.71 11.89
CA GLU A 257 -30.63 -11.33 11.64
C GLU A 257 -30.84 -10.41 10.44
N LYS A 258 -29.75 -9.87 9.88
CA LYS A 258 -29.75 -8.97 8.71
C LYS A 258 -29.16 -9.62 7.45
N LYS A 259 -28.79 -10.89 7.54
CA LYS A 259 -28.13 -11.61 6.45
C LYS A 259 -28.91 -11.50 5.13
N GLU A 260 -30.16 -11.86 5.12
CA GLU A 260 -30.97 -11.88 3.90
C GLU A 260 -31.15 -10.48 3.30
N GLU A 261 -31.34 -9.45 4.14
CA GLU A 261 -31.44 -8.07 3.72
C GLU A 261 -30.13 -7.58 3.07
N ILE A 262 -28.99 -7.85 3.71
CA ILE A 262 -27.68 -7.43 3.20
C ILE A 262 -27.30 -8.18 1.92
N LEU A 263 -27.57 -9.50 1.85
CA LEU A 263 -27.35 -10.27 0.63
C LEU A 263 -28.22 -9.78 -0.54
N HIS A 264 -29.48 -9.41 -0.26
CA HIS A 264 -30.35 -8.79 -1.25
C HIS A 264 -29.75 -7.48 -1.81
N TYR A 265 -29.24 -6.58 -0.96
CA TYR A 265 -28.54 -5.37 -1.44
C TYR A 265 -27.27 -5.70 -2.23
N MET A 266 -26.55 -6.76 -1.87
CA MET A 266 -25.41 -7.22 -2.68
C MET A 266 -25.87 -7.65 -4.09
N GLU A 267 -26.96 -8.43 -4.20
CA GLU A 267 -27.53 -8.83 -5.50
C GLU A 267 -27.98 -7.61 -6.31
N VAL A 268 -28.65 -6.64 -5.71
CA VAL A 268 -29.03 -5.36 -6.34
C VAL A 268 -27.79 -4.59 -6.84
N ALA A 269 -26.66 -4.72 -6.16
CA ALA A 269 -25.37 -4.16 -6.58
C ALA A 269 -24.64 -5.01 -7.66
N HIS A 270 -25.33 -5.91 -8.33
CA HIS A 270 -24.83 -6.80 -9.39
C HIS A 270 -23.77 -7.79 -8.87
N THR A 271 -24.00 -8.39 -7.71
CA THR A 271 -23.16 -9.50 -7.26
C THR A 271 -23.89 -10.82 -7.39
N TYR A 272 -23.14 -11.91 -7.47
CA TYR A 272 -23.65 -13.26 -7.53
C TYR A 272 -23.40 -13.97 -6.21
N VAL A 273 -24.47 -14.35 -5.51
CA VAL A 273 -24.37 -15.12 -4.26
C VAL A 273 -24.26 -16.61 -4.59
N ALA A 274 -23.07 -17.17 -4.37
CA ALA A 274 -22.80 -18.57 -4.65
C ALA A 274 -23.50 -19.50 -3.67
N SER A 275 -24.06 -20.61 -4.16
CA SER A 275 -24.58 -21.71 -3.34
C SER A 275 -23.46 -22.39 -2.53
N GLU A 276 -23.81 -23.28 -1.61
CA GLU A 276 -22.83 -24.02 -0.81
C GLU A 276 -21.91 -24.90 -1.69
N GLU A 277 -22.47 -25.57 -2.71
CA GLU A 277 -21.70 -26.38 -3.66
C GLU A 277 -20.75 -25.51 -4.51
N GLU A 278 -21.24 -24.37 -4.99
CA GLU A 278 -20.45 -23.41 -5.75
C GLU A 278 -19.34 -22.79 -4.89
N THR A 279 -19.65 -22.47 -3.63
CA THR A 279 -18.67 -22.00 -2.66
C THR A 279 -17.57 -23.05 -2.42
N GLN A 280 -17.91 -24.34 -2.42
CA GLN A 280 -16.91 -25.41 -2.34
C GLN A 280 -16.02 -25.44 -3.60
N ARG A 281 -16.62 -25.34 -4.80
CA ARG A 281 -15.84 -25.24 -6.04
C ARG A 281 -14.91 -24.03 -6.07
N LEU A 282 -15.36 -22.89 -5.53
CA LEU A 282 -14.50 -21.70 -5.37
C LEU A 282 -13.31 -21.97 -4.46
N ARG A 283 -13.48 -22.67 -3.31
CA ARG A 283 -12.37 -23.06 -2.43
C ARG A 283 -11.32 -23.89 -3.18
N ASP A 284 -11.78 -24.90 -3.89
CA ASP A 284 -10.90 -25.88 -4.57
C ASP A 284 -10.10 -25.22 -5.71
N VAL A 285 -10.74 -24.31 -6.46
CA VAL A 285 -10.12 -23.66 -7.62
C VAL A 285 -9.26 -22.47 -7.22
N LEU A 286 -9.72 -21.66 -6.27
CA LEU A 286 -9.03 -20.43 -5.89
C LEU A 286 -7.89 -20.66 -4.89
N PHE A 287 -7.98 -21.74 -4.10
CA PHE A 287 -6.96 -22.09 -3.11
C PHE A 287 -6.55 -23.57 -3.18
N PRO A 288 -6.05 -24.06 -4.32
CA PRO A 288 -5.61 -25.44 -4.46
C PRO A 288 -4.53 -25.75 -3.40
N GLN A 289 -4.75 -26.80 -2.61
CA GLN A 289 -3.87 -27.20 -1.50
C GLN A 289 -3.67 -26.07 -0.46
N GLY A 290 -4.68 -25.20 -0.29
CA GLY A 290 -4.66 -24.08 0.66
C GLY A 290 -3.78 -22.89 0.26
N LYS A 291 -3.28 -22.83 -0.99
CA LYS A 291 -2.48 -21.74 -1.53
C LYS A 291 -3.24 -21.00 -2.62
N ILE A 292 -3.08 -19.68 -2.69
CA ILE A 292 -3.72 -18.86 -3.70
C ILE A 292 -3.36 -19.33 -5.12
N ASN A 293 -4.37 -19.47 -5.97
CA ASN A 293 -4.18 -19.81 -7.40
C ASN A 293 -3.66 -18.59 -8.15
N LYS A 294 -2.38 -18.57 -8.49
CA LYS A 294 -1.74 -17.47 -9.22
C LYS A 294 -2.40 -17.13 -10.56
N LYS A 295 -3.09 -18.10 -11.20
CA LYS A 295 -3.81 -17.87 -12.47
C LYS A 295 -5.12 -17.10 -12.28
N ALA A 296 -5.68 -17.10 -11.08
CA ALA A 296 -6.89 -16.37 -10.74
C ALA A 296 -6.59 -14.90 -10.34
N VAL A 297 -5.37 -14.61 -9.89
CA VAL A 297 -4.98 -13.28 -9.41
C VAL A 297 -5.21 -12.23 -10.49
N GLY A 298 -5.94 -11.16 -10.13
CA GLY A 298 -6.22 -10.02 -11.01
C GLY A 298 -7.15 -10.29 -12.19
N GLN A 299 -7.73 -11.48 -12.27
CA GLN A 299 -8.68 -11.82 -13.31
C GLN A 299 -10.06 -11.25 -13.02
N ASN A 300 -10.83 -10.97 -14.09
CA ASN A 300 -12.21 -10.50 -13.95
C ASN A 300 -13.15 -11.61 -13.42
N VAL A 301 -14.30 -11.19 -12.93
CA VAL A 301 -15.29 -12.09 -12.31
C VAL A 301 -15.75 -13.24 -13.20
N HIS A 302 -15.92 -13.00 -14.50
CA HIS A 302 -16.35 -14.04 -15.46
C HIS A 302 -15.27 -15.08 -15.70
N THR A 303 -13.99 -14.68 -15.64
CA THR A 303 -12.88 -15.65 -15.71
C THR A 303 -12.85 -16.50 -14.43
N ILE A 304 -13.05 -15.90 -13.26
CA ILE A 304 -13.16 -16.62 -11.98
C ILE A 304 -14.35 -17.61 -12.02
N ALA A 305 -15.52 -17.16 -12.47
CA ALA A 305 -16.70 -18.01 -12.59
C ALA A 305 -16.45 -19.22 -13.51
N ARG A 306 -15.86 -19.01 -14.70
CA ARG A 306 -15.50 -20.11 -15.60
C ARG A 306 -14.53 -21.10 -14.99
N MET A 307 -13.52 -20.60 -14.23
CA MET A 307 -12.56 -21.48 -13.54
C MET A 307 -13.24 -22.38 -12.51
N ALA A 308 -14.29 -21.88 -11.84
CA ALA A 308 -15.03 -22.61 -10.81
C ALA A 308 -16.30 -23.32 -11.34
N ASP A 309 -16.50 -23.37 -12.67
CA ASP A 309 -17.68 -23.93 -13.31
C ASP A 309 -19.00 -23.34 -12.77
N LEU A 310 -19.03 -22.00 -12.66
CA LEU A 310 -20.21 -21.24 -12.27
C LEU A 310 -20.82 -20.54 -13.49
N THR A 311 -22.14 -20.56 -13.58
CA THR A 311 -22.91 -19.75 -14.54
C THR A 311 -23.45 -18.53 -13.83
N ILE A 312 -22.95 -17.35 -14.18
CA ILE A 312 -23.33 -16.06 -13.58
C ILE A 312 -23.93 -15.12 -14.62
N PRO A 313 -24.81 -14.18 -14.24
CA PRO A 313 -25.32 -13.12 -15.11
C PRO A 313 -24.18 -12.30 -15.75
N GLU A 314 -24.43 -11.76 -16.95
CA GLU A 314 -23.41 -11.02 -17.72
C GLU A 314 -22.97 -9.72 -17.04
N ASP A 315 -23.86 -9.08 -16.27
CA ASP A 315 -23.61 -7.83 -15.55
C ASP A 315 -23.01 -8.04 -14.15
N THR A 316 -22.68 -9.29 -13.78
CA THR A 316 -22.08 -9.60 -12.48
C THR A 316 -20.71 -8.94 -12.31
N LYS A 317 -20.52 -8.27 -11.18
CA LYS A 317 -19.27 -7.56 -10.82
C LYS A 317 -18.41 -8.33 -9.81
N MET A 318 -19.03 -9.12 -8.93
CA MET A 318 -18.37 -9.82 -7.83
C MET A 318 -19.11 -11.09 -7.49
N ILE A 319 -18.38 -12.11 -7.00
CA ILE A 319 -18.98 -13.31 -6.41
C ILE A 319 -18.92 -13.21 -4.88
N VAL A 320 -20.04 -13.53 -4.24
CA VAL A 320 -20.19 -13.61 -2.79
C VAL A 320 -20.17 -15.08 -2.36
N ALA A 321 -19.25 -15.45 -1.48
CA ALA A 321 -19.11 -16.80 -0.95
C ALA A 321 -19.43 -16.79 0.56
N CYS A 322 -20.55 -17.39 0.94
CA CYS A 322 -20.93 -17.51 2.35
C CYS A 322 -20.07 -18.57 3.04
N VAL A 323 -19.47 -18.21 4.17
CA VAL A 323 -18.65 -19.11 5.00
C VAL A 323 -19.20 -19.18 6.42
N THR A 324 -18.91 -20.28 7.11
CA THR A 324 -19.42 -20.53 8.47
C THR A 324 -18.33 -20.65 9.52
N LYS A 325 -17.07 -20.52 9.12
CA LYS A 325 -15.91 -20.64 10.01
C LYS A 325 -14.92 -19.52 9.72
N SER A 326 -14.23 -19.06 10.77
CA SER A 326 -13.19 -18.03 10.69
C SER A 326 -11.76 -18.59 10.72
N GLY A 327 -10.80 -17.74 10.48
CA GLY A 327 -9.37 -18.04 10.60
C GLY A 327 -8.89 -19.15 9.68
N ASN A 328 -8.08 -20.03 10.21
CA ASN A 328 -7.50 -21.17 9.46
C ASN A 328 -8.50 -22.27 9.11
N ALA A 329 -9.73 -22.21 9.63
CA ALA A 329 -10.72 -23.24 9.40
C ALA A 329 -11.39 -23.15 8.01
N ASP A 330 -11.24 -22.01 7.30
CA ASP A 330 -11.71 -21.84 5.93
C ASP A 330 -10.68 -21.03 5.13
N VAL A 331 -10.26 -21.56 3.96
CA VAL A 331 -9.30 -20.92 3.07
C VAL A 331 -9.83 -19.62 2.46
N LEU A 332 -11.16 -19.44 2.38
CA LEU A 332 -11.78 -18.19 1.94
C LEU A 332 -11.64 -17.05 2.96
N CYS A 333 -11.11 -17.32 4.15
CA CYS A 333 -10.74 -16.29 5.13
C CYS A 333 -9.36 -15.67 4.88
N LYS A 334 -8.62 -16.14 3.87
CA LYS A 334 -7.33 -15.58 3.45
C LYS A 334 -7.48 -14.41 2.47
N GLU A 335 -6.37 -13.72 2.20
CA GLU A 335 -6.31 -12.68 1.16
C GLU A 335 -6.75 -13.25 -0.20
N LYS A 336 -7.68 -12.57 -0.82
CA LYS A 336 -8.21 -12.85 -2.15
C LYS A 336 -7.81 -11.72 -3.09
N MET A 337 -7.05 -12.03 -4.12
CA MET A 337 -6.59 -11.06 -5.12
C MET A 337 -7.42 -11.18 -6.42
N PHE A 338 -8.74 -11.29 -6.27
CA PHE A 338 -9.73 -11.43 -7.34
C PHE A 338 -11.11 -10.96 -6.83
N PRO A 339 -12.11 -10.68 -7.70
CA PRO A 339 -13.39 -10.10 -7.31
C PRO A 339 -14.33 -11.15 -6.65
N VAL A 340 -13.88 -11.70 -5.52
CA VAL A 340 -14.64 -12.59 -4.65
C VAL A 340 -14.56 -12.09 -3.22
N ILE A 341 -15.68 -12.02 -2.52
CA ILE A 341 -15.73 -11.68 -1.09
C ILE A 341 -16.29 -12.85 -0.28
N GLY A 342 -15.72 -13.09 0.90
CA GLY A 342 -16.35 -13.97 1.89
C GLY A 342 -17.41 -13.21 2.68
N VAL A 343 -18.49 -13.89 3.05
CA VAL A 343 -19.51 -13.37 3.98
C VAL A 343 -19.66 -14.33 5.15
N ILE A 344 -19.58 -13.82 6.37
CA ILE A 344 -19.78 -14.54 7.61
C ILE A 344 -20.71 -13.74 8.53
N THR A 345 -21.59 -14.43 9.28
CA THR A 345 -22.51 -13.76 10.19
C THR A 345 -22.02 -13.76 11.62
N TYR A 346 -22.53 -12.81 12.44
CA TYR A 346 -22.27 -12.72 13.86
C TYR A 346 -23.56 -12.42 14.66
N HIS A 347 -23.62 -12.83 15.92
CA HIS A 347 -24.75 -12.58 16.82
C HIS A 347 -24.57 -11.35 17.69
N ASP A 348 -23.36 -11.05 18.12
CA ASP A 348 -23.02 -9.85 18.89
C ASP A 348 -21.66 -9.26 18.47
N LEU A 349 -21.36 -8.05 18.93
CA LEU A 349 -20.15 -7.32 18.52
C LEU A 349 -18.86 -8.03 18.95
N GLU A 350 -18.86 -8.74 20.07
CA GLU A 350 -17.70 -9.52 20.54
C GLU A 350 -17.41 -10.70 19.62
N GLU A 351 -18.43 -11.37 19.11
CA GLU A 351 -18.26 -12.41 18.09
C GLU A 351 -17.71 -11.83 16.78
N ALA A 352 -18.22 -10.65 16.34
CA ALA A 352 -17.70 -9.99 15.15
C ALA A 352 -16.22 -9.62 15.29
N ILE A 353 -15.80 -9.11 16.46
CA ILE A 353 -14.41 -8.82 16.79
C ILE A 353 -13.57 -10.11 16.75
N THR A 354 -14.07 -11.18 17.33
CA THR A 354 -13.37 -12.48 17.38
C THR A 354 -13.15 -13.04 15.97
N ILE A 355 -14.18 -13.03 15.13
CA ILE A 355 -14.10 -13.46 13.72
C ILE A 355 -13.04 -12.64 12.97
N ALA A 356 -13.10 -11.31 13.10
CA ALA A 356 -12.14 -10.42 12.44
C ALA A 356 -10.70 -10.67 12.95
N TYR A 357 -10.53 -10.85 14.26
CA TYR A 357 -9.23 -11.15 14.87
C TYR A 357 -8.65 -12.47 14.36
N ASP A 358 -9.44 -13.54 14.33
CA ASP A 358 -9.01 -14.86 13.85
C ASP A 358 -8.56 -14.82 12.39
N ASN A 359 -9.33 -14.10 11.55
CA ASN A 359 -8.99 -13.92 10.14
C ASN A 359 -7.69 -13.12 9.97
N LEU A 360 -7.49 -12.07 10.76
CA LEU A 360 -6.25 -11.27 10.75
C LEU A 360 -5.04 -12.07 11.24
N GLN A 361 -5.22 -12.94 12.24
CA GLN A 361 -4.15 -13.83 12.72
C GLN A 361 -3.74 -14.86 11.66
N ASN A 362 -4.69 -15.29 10.83
CA ASN A 362 -4.40 -16.19 9.72
C ASN A 362 -3.55 -15.49 8.65
N GLU A 363 -3.92 -14.26 8.27
CA GLU A 363 -3.22 -13.44 7.29
C GLU A 363 -3.61 -11.96 7.42
N GLY A 364 -2.68 -11.03 7.15
CA GLY A 364 -2.98 -9.59 7.06
C GLY A 364 -2.97 -8.83 8.37
N ILE A 365 -2.48 -9.41 9.46
CA ILE A 365 -2.36 -8.72 10.76
C ILE A 365 -1.54 -7.43 10.64
N GLY A 366 -2.00 -6.38 11.29
CA GLY A 366 -1.37 -5.05 11.24
C GLY A 366 -1.80 -4.21 10.04
N HIS A 367 -2.49 -4.77 9.02
CA HIS A 367 -2.78 -4.03 7.79
C HIS A 367 -3.95 -3.05 7.96
N SER A 368 -5.17 -3.43 7.72
CA SER A 368 -6.35 -2.56 7.73
C SER A 368 -7.63 -3.33 8.07
N VAL A 369 -8.61 -2.62 8.64
CA VAL A 369 -9.99 -3.07 8.88
C VAL A 369 -10.94 -1.97 8.45
N VAL A 370 -12.12 -2.34 7.98
CA VAL A 370 -13.25 -1.45 7.76
C VAL A 370 -14.32 -1.72 8.80
N PHE A 371 -14.91 -0.68 9.33
CA PHE A 371 -16.08 -0.78 10.19
C PHE A 371 -17.16 0.21 9.75
N HIS A 372 -18.29 -0.32 9.33
CA HIS A 372 -19.47 0.45 9.00
C HIS A 372 -20.36 0.56 10.25
N SER A 373 -20.35 1.72 10.90
CA SER A 373 -21.13 2.03 12.11
C SER A 373 -21.31 3.55 12.26
N GLN A 374 -22.36 3.97 12.95
CA GLN A 374 -22.57 5.33 13.43
C GLN A 374 -22.37 5.45 14.95
N ASN A 375 -22.09 4.35 15.64
CA ASN A 375 -21.91 4.29 17.09
C ASN A 375 -20.44 4.46 17.46
N ASP A 376 -20.06 5.64 17.96
CA ASP A 376 -18.69 5.96 18.36
C ASP A 376 -18.13 5.02 19.44
N ALA A 377 -18.98 4.52 20.36
CA ALA A 377 -18.53 3.56 21.37
C ALA A 377 -18.16 2.22 20.75
N HIS A 378 -18.94 1.71 19.79
CA HIS A 378 -18.62 0.51 19.05
C HIS A 378 -17.36 0.71 18.19
N ILE A 379 -17.22 1.87 17.52
CA ILE A 379 -16.02 2.21 16.73
C ILE A 379 -14.77 2.13 17.61
N GLN A 380 -14.80 2.75 18.79
CA GLN A 380 -13.66 2.73 19.72
C GLN A 380 -13.40 1.33 20.26
N GLN A 381 -14.45 0.58 20.65
CA GLN A 381 -14.33 -0.79 21.16
C GLN A 381 -13.64 -1.70 20.13
N VAL A 382 -14.11 -1.70 18.89
CA VAL A 382 -13.55 -2.53 17.81
C VAL A 382 -12.11 -2.10 17.48
N ALA A 383 -11.85 -0.80 17.38
CA ALA A 383 -10.53 -0.28 17.07
C ALA A 383 -9.48 -0.62 18.14
N LEU A 384 -9.84 -0.61 19.41
CA LEU A 384 -8.95 -0.99 20.52
C LEU A 384 -8.61 -2.48 20.54
N ARG A 385 -9.47 -3.32 19.99
CA ARG A 385 -9.34 -4.80 20.06
C ARG A 385 -8.63 -5.40 18.85
N LEU A 386 -8.72 -4.78 17.67
CA LEU A 386 -8.14 -5.33 16.46
C LEU A 386 -6.73 -4.81 16.20
N PRO A 387 -5.73 -5.68 16.00
CA PRO A 387 -4.34 -5.31 15.80
C PRO A 387 -4.09 -4.87 14.36
N VAL A 388 -4.49 -3.65 14.02
CA VAL A 388 -4.35 -3.04 12.69
C VAL A 388 -3.84 -1.60 12.76
N SER A 389 -3.10 -1.18 11.76
CA SER A 389 -2.56 0.18 11.67
C SER A 389 -3.55 1.18 11.07
N ARG A 390 -4.53 0.71 10.32
CA ARG A 390 -5.57 1.54 9.69
C ARG A 390 -6.94 0.99 10.00
N PHE A 391 -7.71 1.79 10.69
CA PHE A 391 -9.11 1.51 11.01
C PHE A 391 -9.97 2.49 10.21
N ILE A 392 -10.67 1.98 9.21
CA ILE A 392 -11.43 2.78 8.25
C ILE A 392 -12.90 2.77 8.64
N VAL A 393 -13.50 3.94 8.82
CA VAL A 393 -14.91 4.07 9.20
C VAL A 393 -15.73 4.55 8.01
N ASN A 394 -16.78 3.79 7.68
CA ASN A 394 -17.80 4.16 6.67
C ASN A 394 -17.25 4.52 5.28
N GLN A 395 -16.11 3.96 4.89
CA GLN A 395 -15.48 4.16 3.58
C GLN A 395 -15.08 2.81 2.97
N SER A 396 -14.91 2.77 1.64
CA SER A 396 -14.24 1.66 0.96
C SER A 396 -12.75 1.67 1.29
N SER A 397 -12.21 0.55 1.77
CA SER A 397 -10.79 0.46 2.17
C SER A 397 -9.83 0.56 1.00
N SER A 398 -10.18 0.03 -0.18
CA SER A 398 -9.35 0.10 -1.38
C SER A 398 -9.02 1.54 -1.78
N GLY A 399 -9.99 2.45 -1.62
CA GLY A 399 -9.82 3.88 -1.87
C GLY A 399 -9.26 4.67 -0.69
N ALA A 400 -9.46 4.20 0.55
CA ALA A 400 -9.24 4.98 1.76
C ALA A 400 -7.90 4.70 2.47
N ALA A 401 -7.50 3.42 2.61
CA ALA A 401 -6.38 3.03 3.48
C ALA A 401 -5.03 3.61 3.05
N GLY A 402 -4.80 3.79 1.77
CA GLY A 402 -3.59 4.42 1.23
C GLY A 402 -3.68 5.95 1.10
N GLY A 403 -4.58 6.61 1.83
CA GLY A 403 -4.88 8.03 1.72
C GLY A 403 -5.85 8.35 0.58
N SER A 404 -6.85 9.19 0.84
CA SER A 404 -7.90 9.57 -0.10
C SER A 404 -8.24 11.05 -0.01
N LEU A 405 -9.11 11.51 -0.91
CA LEU A 405 -9.70 12.87 -0.86
C LEU A 405 -10.71 13.03 0.29
N TYR A 406 -11.13 11.93 0.93
CA TYR A 406 -12.18 11.89 1.95
C TYR A 406 -11.67 11.57 3.35
N ASN A 407 -10.34 11.45 3.53
CA ASN A 407 -9.73 11.28 4.84
C ASN A 407 -8.32 11.90 4.88
N HIS A 408 -7.76 12.03 6.07
CA HIS A 408 -6.43 12.62 6.29
C HIS A 408 -5.29 11.58 6.45
N LEU A 409 -5.52 10.32 6.07
CA LEU A 409 -4.44 9.35 6.03
C LEU A 409 -3.41 9.78 4.97
N THR A 410 -2.15 9.69 5.33
CA THR A 410 -1.07 10.10 4.43
C THR A 410 -1.05 9.25 3.17
N PRO A 411 -1.04 9.87 1.96
CA PRO A 411 -1.01 9.13 0.71
C PRO A 411 0.24 8.29 0.55
N THR A 412 0.04 7.01 0.22
CA THR A 412 1.13 6.05 0.01
C THR A 412 0.68 4.86 -0.85
N THR A 413 1.65 4.05 -1.25
CA THR A 413 1.46 2.71 -1.82
C THR A 413 2.09 1.62 -0.93
N THR A 414 2.68 2.01 0.20
CA THR A 414 3.39 1.13 1.13
C THR A 414 2.80 1.31 2.54
N LEU A 415 1.92 0.38 2.93
CA LEU A 415 1.09 0.47 4.13
C LEU A 415 1.71 -0.32 5.29
N GLY A 416 2.52 0.33 6.12
CA GLY A 416 3.18 -0.30 7.26
C GLY A 416 2.21 -0.99 8.22
N CYS A 417 2.56 -2.19 8.68
CA CYS A 417 1.71 -3.06 9.51
C CYS A 417 2.15 -3.13 10.98
N GLY A 418 3.09 -2.27 11.38
CA GLY A 418 3.61 -2.23 12.75
C GLY A 418 4.27 -3.54 13.18
N SER A 419 4.59 -3.64 14.45
CA SER A 419 5.15 -4.86 15.03
C SER A 419 4.21 -6.07 14.90
N TRP A 420 2.90 -5.86 14.80
CA TRP A 420 1.93 -6.92 14.52
C TRP A 420 2.25 -7.67 13.24
N GLY A 421 2.58 -6.94 12.16
CA GLY A 421 2.96 -7.51 10.86
C GLY A 421 4.47 -7.69 10.68
N ASN A 422 5.28 -7.66 11.75
CA ASN A 422 6.75 -7.65 11.68
C ASN A 422 7.30 -6.51 10.81
N ASN A 423 6.69 -5.34 10.88
CA ASN A 423 7.13 -4.15 10.15
C ASN A 423 7.75 -3.11 11.08
N SER A 424 8.67 -2.31 10.56
CA SER A 424 9.35 -1.24 11.29
C SER A 424 8.46 -0.03 11.58
N ILE A 425 7.34 0.11 10.88
CA ILE A 425 6.40 1.22 11.01
C ILE A 425 4.96 0.73 11.02
N SER A 426 4.09 1.42 11.74
CA SER A 426 2.64 1.27 11.72
C SER A 426 1.92 2.35 10.91
N ASP A 427 2.67 3.22 10.26
CA ASP A 427 2.18 4.32 9.45
C ASP A 427 2.12 3.96 7.96
N ASN A 428 1.43 4.80 7.22
CA ASN A 428 1.61 4.93 5.78
C ASN A 428 3.02 5.46 5.50
N PHE A 429 3.83 4.69 4.78
CA PHE A 429 5.21 5.07 4.45
C PHE A 429 5.26 6.36 3.61
N THR A 430 6.15 7.28 4.00
CA THR A 430 6.31 8.57 3.31
C THR A 430 7.77 9.03 3.30
N TYR A 431 7.99 10.20 2.70
CA TYR A 431 9.29 10.90 2.67
C TYR A 431 9.97 10.99 4.04
N LYS A 432 9.22 11.10 5.16
CA LYS A 432 9.77 11.26 6.51
C LYS A 432 10.71 10.12 6.92
N TYR A 433 10.50 8.93 6.38
CA TYR A 433 11.34 7.76 6.64
C TYR A 433 12.60 7.70 5.77
N LEU A 434 12.74 8.62 4.82
CA LEU A 434 13.90 8.75 3.93
C LEU A 434 14.75 9.99 4.27
N MET A 435 14.68 10.45 5.53
CA MET A 435 15.52 11.52 6.05
C MET A 435 16.22 11.08 7.33
N ASN A 436 17.50 11.44 7.43
CA ASN A 436 18.21 11.51 8.70
C ASN A 436 17.99 12.90 9.30
N ILE A 437 17.78 12.97 10.61
CA ILE A 437 17.60 14.24 11.33
C ILE A 437 18.79 14.51 12.24
N THR A 438 19.51 15.60 11.97
CA THR A 438 20.51 16.14 12.91
C THR A 438 19.83 17.13 13.83
N ARG A 439 20.01 16.96 15.13
CA ARG A 439 19.50 17.86 16.16
C ARG A 439 20.63 18.72 16.72
N ILE A 440 20.51 20.05 16.58
CA ILE A 440 21.35 21.01 17.28
C ILE A 440 20.64 21.30 18.58
N ALA A 441 21.28 21.00 19.71
CA ALA A 441 20.75 21.28 21.04
C ALA A 441 21.50 22.47 21.64
N TYR A 442 20.81 23.58 21.82
CA TYR A 442 21.35 24.74 22.49
C TYR A 442 21.11 24.66 24.00
N PRO A 443 22.02 25.20 24.81
CA PRO A 443 21.83 25.22 26.28
C PRO A 443 20.61 26.09 26.63
N LEU A 444 19.80 25.60 27.55
CA LEU A 444 18.75 26.42 28.17
C LEU A 444 19.37 27.49 29.05
N ARG A 445 18.73 28.65 29.14
CA ARG A 445 19.18 29.74 30.04
C ARG A 445 19.12 29.35 31.53
N GLU A 446 18.10 28.53 31.86
CA GLU A 446 17.95 27.95 33.20
C GLU A 446 17.72 26.43 33.05
N PRO A 447 18.24 25.63 33.99
CA PRO A 447 17.99 24.19 33.97
C PRO A 447 16.50 23.90 34.16
N ARG A 448 16.04 22.78 33.59
CA ARG A 448 14.68 22.31 33.83
C ARG A 448 14.51 21.94 35.29
N ARG A 449 13.51 22.50 35.96
CA ARG A 449 13.08 22.06 37.29
C ARG A 449 12.15 20.85 37.12
N LEU A 450 12.66 19.68 37.42
CA LEU A 450 11.92 18.43 37.28
C LEU A 450 11.44 17.85 38.61
N GLU A 451 12.03 18.31 39.72
CA GLU A 451 11.75 17.82 41.08
C GLU A 451 10.27 18.01 41.44
N ASP A 452 9.72 19.18 41.13
CA ASP A 452 8.31 19.51 41.41
C ASP A 452 7.32 18.61 40.64
N ARG A 453 7.75 17.97 39.53
CA ARG A 453 6.88 17.11 38.70
C ARG A 453 6.71 15.70 39.25
N LEU A 454 7.59 15.25 40.14
CA LEU A 454 7.42 13.96 40.82
C LEU A 454 6.42 14.05 41.98
N ASP A 455 6.20 15.29 42.49
CA ASP A 455 5.27 15.56 43.60
C ASP A 455 3.89 16.04 43.12
N GLU A 456 3.70 16.30 41.79
CA GLU A 456 2.40 16.55 41.20
C GLU A 456 1.58 15.25 41.32
N GLN A 457 0.74 15.15 42.34
CA GLN A 457 -0.28 14.12 42.44
C GLN A 457 -1.17 14.24 41.22
N GLU A 458 -1.40 13.12 40.55
CA GLU A 458 -2.34 12.99 39.44
C GLU A 458 -3.67 13.66 39.82
N ALA A 459 -3.92 14.82 39.19
CA ALA A 459 -5.25 15.38 39.19
C ALA A 459 -6.10 14.47 38.25
N VAL A 460 -6.78 13.49 38.86
CA VAL A 460 -7.75 12.60 38.22
C VAL A 460 -8.98 13.38 37.82
#